data_2bdf872856dac1a94119eade1914d0b0
#
_entry.id   2bdf872856dac1a94119eade1914d0b0
#
_cell.length_a   1.000
_cell.length_b   1.000
_cell.length_c   1.000
_cell.angle_alpha   90.00
_cell.angle_beta   90.00
_cell.angle_gamma   90.00
#
_symmetry.space_group_name_H-M   'P 1'
#
loop_
_entity.id
_entity.type
_entity.pdbx_description
1 polymer ?
#
loop_
_entity_poly.entity_id
_entity_poly.type
_entity_poly.pdbx_seq_one_letter_code
_entity_poly.pdbx_strand_id
1 'polypeptide(L)'
;MSSECANNIAENTKQQNQELIERFPFLLPDYGRDNRGRLSPDSDFSFTELDFMPEGWRIAFGEQMCEEIKKALLTSGSSKEEGLTALYDYRILEIKEKYGQLRWYDTGGVDEITEKYLKISERICVECGKLATRQSTHWICPYCDDCGPIHE
;
A
#
# COMPACT_ATOMS: atom_id res chain seq x y z
N MET A 1 -11.03 -1.23 -27.45
CA MET A 1 -11.58 -2.22 -26.49
C MET A 1 -13.12 -2.10 -26.48
N SER A 2 -13.81 -3.23 -26.46
CA SER A 2 -15.25 -3.22 -26.30
C SER A 2 -15.58 -2.79 -24.85
N SER A 3 -16.77 -2.20 -24.65
CA SER A 3 -17.26 -1.78 -23.34
C SER A 3 -17.37 -2.95 -22.35
N GLU A 4 -17.60 -4.16 -22.84
CA GLU A 4 -17.68 -5.36 -22.01
C GLU A 4 -16.35 -5.75 -21.39
N CYS A 5 -15.24 -5.64 -22.14
CA CYS A 5 -13.90 -5.91 -21.60
C CYS A 5 -13.53 -4.90 -20.49
N ALA A 6 -13.84 -3.63 -20.70
CA ALA A 6 -13.55 -2.60 -19.70
C ALA A 6 -14.37 -2.81 -18.42
N ASN A 7 -15.64 -3.20 -18.55
CA ASN A 7 -16.50 -3.48 -17.40
C ASN A 7 -16.02 -4.70 -16.63
N ASN A 8 -15.60 -5.77 -17.30
CA ASN A 8 -15.09 -6.97 -16.67
C ASN A 8 -13.78 -6.71 -15.89
N ILE A 9 -12.90 -5.89 -16.46
CA ILE A 9 -11.66 -5.50 -15.78
C ILE A 9 -11.97 -4.69 -14.52
N ALA A 10 -12.90 -3.73 -14.60
CA ALA A 10 -13.31 -2.91 -13.46
C ALA A 10 -13.93 -3.76 -12.34
N GLU A 11 -14.78 -4.73 -12.67
CA GLU A 11 -15.39 -5.62 -11.70
C GLU A 11 -14.37 -6.53 -11.03
N ASN A 12 -13.40 -7.07 -11.79
CA ASN A 12 -12.32 -7.88 -11.23
C ASN A 12 -11.46 -7.06 -10.29
N THR A 13 -11.17 -5.80 -10.63
CA THR A 13 -10.40 -4.91 -9.77
C THR A 13 -11.13 -4.63 -8.47
N LYS A 14 -12.44 -4.36 -8.53
CA LYS A 14 -13.25 -4.16 -7.32
C LYS A 14 -13.27 -5.39 -6.43
N GLN A 15 -13.40 -6.58 -7.01
CA GLN A 15 -13.37 -7.83 -6.26
C GLN A 15 -12.02 -8.05 -5.58
N GLN A 16 -10.91 -7.81 -6.29
CA GLN A 16 -9.57 -7.90 -5.73
C GLN A 16 -9.37 -6.90 -4.60
N ASN A 17 -9.83 -5.67 -4.78
CA ASN A 17 -9.75 -4.64 -3.75
C ASN A 17 -10.56 -5.02 -2.51
N GLN A 18 -11.75 -5.58 -2.69
CA GLN A 18 -12.57 -6.05 -1.58
C GLN A 18 -11.87 -7.13 -0.79
N GLU A 19 -11.26 -8.10 -1.46
CA GLU A 19 -10.49 -9.17 -0.82
C GLU A 19 -9.29 -8.62 -0.05
N LEU A 20 -8.57 -7.65 -0.61
CA LEU A 20 -7.46 -6.99 0.07
C LEU A 20 -7.92 -6.25 1.32
N ILE A 21 -9.04 -5.53 1.24
CA ILE A 21 -9.58 -4.77 2.37
C ILE A 21 -10.09 -5.71 3.47
N GLU A 22 -10.67 -6.85 3.11
CA GLU A 22 -11.07 -7.87 4.08
C GLU A 22 -9.86 -8.47 4.83
N ARG A 23 -8.75 -8.67 4.12
CA ARG A 23 -7.50 -9.13 4.73
C ARG A 23 -6.82 -8.03 5.54
N PHE A 24 -6.86 -6.80 5.04
CA PHE A 24 -6.18 -5.64 5.60
C PHE A 24 -7.15 -4.47 5.72
N PRO A 25 -7.92 -4.39 6.83
CA PRO A 25 -8.96 -3.35 6.96
C PRO A 25 -8.43 -1.92 6.80
N PHE A 26 -7.16 -1.69 7.11
CA PHE A 26 -6.54 -0.36 6.99
C PHE A 26 -6.31 0.07 5.55
N LEU A 27 -6.50 -0.81 4.57
CA LEU A 27 -6.39 -0.43 3.16
C LEU A 27 -7.63 0.27 2.63
N LEU A 28 -8.74 0.27 3.38
CA LEU A 28 -9.94 1.00 2.99
C LEU A 28 -9.69 2.50 3.13
N PRO A 29 -9.85 3.29 2.05
CA PRO A 29 -9.72 4.75 2.14
C PRO A 29 -10.72 5.35 3.13
N ASP A 30 -10.36 6.48 3.75
CA ASP A 30 -11.19 7.10 4.78
C ASP A 30 -12.62 7.41 4.32
N TYR A 31 -12.80 7.84 3.08
CA TYR A 31 -14.13 8.13 2.57
C TYR A 31 -15.01 6.86 2.44
N GLY A 32 -14.42 5.68 2.48
CA GLY A 32 -15.17 4.41 2.51
C GLY A 32 -15.62 3.99 3.89
N ARG A 33 -15.36 4.80 4.92
CA ARG A 33 -15.68 4.49 6.32
C ARG A 33 -16.73 5.42 6.87
N ASP A 34 -17.54 4.90 7.80
CA ASP A 34 -18.48 5.73 8.56
C ASP A 34 -17.74 6.48 9.71
N ASN A 35 -18.48 7.29 10.46
CA ASN A 35 -17.94 8.08 11.57
C ASN A 35 -17.31 7.22 12.67
N ARG A 36 -17.58 5.92 12.69
CA ARG A 36 -17.03 4.96 13.66
C ARG A 36 -15.90 4.13 13.08
N GLY A 37 -15.45 4.47 11.86
CA GLY A 37 -14.37 3.76 11.18
C GLY A 37 -14.78 2.44 10.55
N ARG A 38 -16.07 2.14 10.46
CA ARG A 38 -16.56 0.90 9.85
C ARG A 38 -16.75 1.09 8.35
N LEU A 39 -16.73 -0.04 7.63
CA LEU A 39 -16.98 -0.04 6.20
C LEU A 39 -18.33 0.61 5.89
N SER A 40 -18.30 1.63 5.04
CA SER A 40 -19.50 2.28 4.59
C SER A 40 -20.26 1.38 3.61
N PRO A 41 -21.60 1.30 3.70
CA PRO A 41 -22.39 0.57 2.70
C PRO A 41 -22.22 1.11 1.27
N ASP A 42 -21.83 2.38 1.14
CA ASP A 42 -21.63 3.04 -0.15
C ASP A 42 -20.21 2.85 -0.72
N SER A 43 -19.35 2.11 -0.03
CA SER A 43 -18.02 1.83 -0.53
C SER A 43 -18.09 0.95 -1.77
N ASP A 44 -17.48 1.41 -2.87
CA ASP A 44 -17.52 0.71 -4.16
C ASP A 44 -16.25 -0.09 -4.46
N PHE A 45 -15.28 -0.07 -3.54
CA PHE A 45 -13.98 -0.77 -3.68
C PHE A 45 -13.22 -0.42 -4.96
N SER A 46 -13.39 0.81 -5.47
CA SER A 46 -12.73 1.23 -6.71
C SER A 46 -11.21 1.35 -6.56
N PHE A 47 -10.72 1.58 -5.33
CA PHE A 47 -9.28 1.60 -5.05
C PHE A 47 -9.00 1.29 -3.57
N THR A 48 -7.73 1.03 -3.26
CA THR A 48 -7.23 0.86 -1.89
C THR A 48 -6.10 1.84 -1.63
N GLU A 49 -5.68 1.98 -0.37
CA GLU A 49 -4.54 2.82 -0.02
C GLU A 49 -3.25 2.39 -0.74
N LEU A 50 -3.09 1.10 -1.09
CA LEU A 50 -1.93 0.63 -1.84
C LEU A 50 -1.82 1.21 -3.24
N ASP A 51 -2.93 1.71 -3.81
CA ASP A 51 -2.91 2.32 -5.14
C ASP A 51 -2.14 3.64 -5.18
N PHE A 52 -1.86 4.25 -4.02
CA PHE A 52 -1.03 5.46 -3.92
C PHE A 52 0.47 5.15 -3.89
N MET A 53 0.83 3.87 -3.77
CA MET A 53 2.22 3.43 -3.81
C MET A 53 2.67 3.26 -5.26
N PRO A 54 3.92 3.66 -5.61
CA PRO A 54 4.46 3.34 -6.93
C PRO A 54 4.29 1.86 -7.26
N GLU A 55 3.91 1.58 -8.51
CA GLU A 55 3.55 0.22 -8.94
C GLU A 55 4.65 -0.80 -8.67
N GLY A 56 5.92 -0.45 -8.92
CA GLY A 56 7.03 -1.36 -8.67
C GLY A 56 7.17 -1.76 -7.21
N TRP A 57 7.00 -0.80 -6.31
CA TRP A 57 7.06 -1.09 -4.87
C TRP A 57 5.86 -1.92 -4.43
N ARG A 58 4.69 -1.61 -4.97
CA ARG A 58 3.48 -2.37 -4.68
C ARG A 58 3.65 -3.84 -5.07
N ILE A 59 4.18 -4.10 -6.26
CA ILE A 59 4.45 -5.45 -6.75
C ILE A 59 5.49 -6.15 -5.87
N ALA A 60 6.58 -5.46 -5.53
CA ALA A 60 7.70 -6.05 -4.83
C ALA A 60 7.38 -6.37 -3.37
N PHE A 61 6.69 -5.48 -2.65
CA PHE A 61 6.51 -5.66 -1.21
C PHE A 61 5.20 -5.13 -0.62
N GLY A 62 4.29 -4.57 -1.44
CA GLY A 62 3.07 -3.93 -0.91
C GLY A 62 2.26 -4.84 0.01
N GLU A 63 1.91 -6.02 -0.44
CA GLU A 63 1.13 -6.97 0.38
C GLU A 63 1.97 -7.54 1.53
N GLN A 64 3.25 -7.82 1.29
CA GLN A 64 4.14 -8.32 2.34
C GLN A 64 4.24 -7.34 3.51
N MET A 65 4.37 -6.06 3.21
CA MET A 65 4.38 -5.01 4.23
C MET A 65 3.06 -5.00 5.01
N CYS A 66 1.93 -5.10 4.32
CA CYS A 66 0.62 -5.17 4.96
C CYS A 66 0.48 -6.39 5.88
N GLU A 67 0.99 -7.55 5.47
CA GLU A 67 0.99 -8.76 6.31
C GLU A 67 1.79 -8.54 7.60
N GLU A 68 2.97 -7.94 7.51
CA GLU A 68 3.79 -7.67 8.68
C GLU A 68 3.11 -6.66 9.62
N ILE A 69 2.51 -5.62 9.07
CA ILE A 69 1.76 -4.63 9.85
C ILE A 69 0.59 -5.30 10.58
N LYS A 70 -0.19 -6.09 9.85
CA LYS A 70 -1.34 -6.81 10.43
C LYS A 70 -0.90 -7.73 11.57
N LYS A 71 0.16 -8.50 11.36
CA LYS A 71 0.68 -9.41 12.39
C LYS A 71 1.14 -8.64 13.63
N ALA A 72 1.85 -7.53 13.44
CA ALA A 72 2.30 -6.71 14.55
C ALA A 72 1.13 -6.13 15.35
N LEU A 73 0.09 -5.66 14.66
CA LEU A 73 -1.09 -5.11 15.31
C LEU A 73 -1.85 -6.20 16.08
N LEU A 74 -2.06 -7.36 15.46
CA LEU A 74 -2.78 -8.47 16.10
C LEU A 74 -2.06 -9.01 17.33
N THR A 75 -0.74 -8.92 17.38
CA THR A 75 0.06 -9.39 18.52
C THR A 75 0.36 -8.28 19.54
N SER A 76 -0.11 -7.05 19.28
CA SER A 76 0.02 -5.96 20.24
C SER A 76 -0.99 -6.13 21.39
N GLY A 77 -0.62 -5.67 22.57
CA GLY A 77 -1.46 -5.84 23.75
C GLY A 77 -1.32 -7.23 24.37
N SER A 78 -2.16 -7.50 25.36
CA SER A 78 -2.09 -8.73 26.17
C SER A 78 -3.23 -9.70 25.88
N SER A 79 -4.14 -9.39 24.96
CA SER A 79 -5.26 -10.26 24.61
C SER A 79 -5.54 -10.21 23.10
N LYS A 80 -6.28 -11.23 22.63
CA LYS A 80 -6.74 -11.29 21.25
C LYS A 80 -7.65 -10.10 20.92
N GLU A 81 -8.48 -9.68 21.86
CA GLU A 81 -9.39 -8.55 21.68
C GLU A 81 -8.62 -7.24 21.50
N GLU A 82 -7.57 -7.02 22.28
CA GLU A 82 -6.72 -5.85 22.16
C GLU A 82 -6.02 -5.82 20.79
N GLY A 83 -5.56 -6.97 20.28
CA GLY A 83 -4.97 -7.07 18.98
C GLY A 83 -5.96 -6.74 17.87
N LEU A 84 -7.18 -7.24 17.94
CA LEU A 84 -8.22 -6.92 16.97
C LEU A 84 -8.59 -5.44 17.01
N THR A 85 -8.68 -4.84 18.19
CA THR A 85 -8.92 -3.41 18.36
C THR A 85 -7.80 -2.60 17.70
N ALA A 86 -6.54 -2.98 17.93
CA ALA A 86 -5.41 -2.31 17.32
C ALA A 86 -5.46 -2.39 15.79
N LEU A 87 -5.82 -3.55 15.24
CA LEU A 87 -5.93 -3.73 13.79
C LEU A 87 -7.00 -2.82 13.19
N TYR A 88 -8.17 -2.75 13.81
CA TYR A 88 -9.28 -1.95 13.27
C TYR A 88 -9.16 -0.46 13.55
N ASP A 89 -8.38 -0.05 14.56
CA ASP A 89 -8.12 1.36 14.85
C ASP A 89 -6.98 1.94 14.02
N TYR A 90 -6.08 1.10 13.52
CA TYR A 90 -4.95 1.54 12.72
C TYR A 90 -5.41 2.17 11.41
N ARG A 91 -4.85 3.34 11.08
CA ARG A 91 -5.18 4.08 9.85
C ARG A 91 -3.92 4.47 9.10
N ILE A 92 -3.98 4.32 7.79
CA ILE A 92 -3.00 4.91 6.88
C ILE A 92 -3.47 6.32 6.59
N LEU A 93 -2.61 7.32 6.80
CA LEU A 93 -2.93 8.73 6.55
C LEU A 93 -2.51 9.14 5.15
N GLU A 94 -1.36 8.66 4.68
CA GLU A 94 -0.86 8.97 3.34
C GLU A 94 0.23 7.98 2.95
N ILE A 95 0.21 7.55 1.69
CA ILE A 95 1.30 6.78 1.08
C ILE A 95 1.76 7.56 -0.14
N LYS A 96 3.08 7.78 -0.26
CA LYS A 96 3.64 8.45 -1.42
C LYS A 96 5.12 8.12 -1.60
N GLU A 97 5.66 8.48 -2.75
CA GLU A 97 7.10 8.49 -3.01
C GLU A 97 7.61 9.91 -2.79
N LYS A 98 8.75 10.03 -2.15
CA LYS A 98 9.42 11.31 -1.97
C LYS A 98 10.93 11.11 -1.96
N TYR A 99 11.61 11.75 -2.90
CA TYR A 99 13.06 11.64 -3.08
C TYR A 99 13.57 10.20 -3.19
N GLY A 100 12.79 9.35 -3.86
CA GLY A 100 13.15 7.95 -4.06
C GLY A 100 12.90 7.04 -2.88
N GLN A 101 12.17 7.52 -1.89
CA GLN A 101 11.85 6.76 -0.67
C GLN A 101 10.35 6.64 -0.48
N LEU A 102 9.93 5.49 0.05
CA LEU A 102 8.55 5.30 0.48
C LEU A 102 8.26 6.20 1.68
N ARG A 103 7.16 6.93 1.59
CA ARG A 103 6.59 7.66 2.73
C ARG A 103 5.25 7.01 3.06
N TRP A 104 5.21 6.39 4.22
CA TRP A 104 4.02 5.73 4.74
C TRP A 104 3.68 6.39 6.07
N TYR A 105 2.71 7.30 6.03
CA TYR A 105 2.24 8.01 7.22
C TYR A 105 1.02 7.31 7.77
N ASP A 106 1.01 7.07 9.08
CA ASP A 106 -0.03 6.30 9.73
C ASP A 106 -0.29 6.80 11.16
N THR A 107 -1.19 6.10 11.85
CA THR A 107 -1.53 6.44 13.24
C THR A 107 -0.54 5.89 14.27
N GLY A 108 0.50 5.18 13.83
CA GLY A 108 1.59 4.73 14.69
C GLY A 108 1.47 3.29 15.17
N GLY A 109 2.48 2.84 15.88
CA GLY A 109 2.52 1.51 16.48
C GLY A 109 3.28 0.45 15.67
N VAL A 110 3.71 0.79 14.45
CA VAL A 110 4.42 -0.14 13.56
C VAL A 110 5.67 0.49 12.93
N ASP A 111 6.31 1.39 13.66
CA ASP A 111 7.43 2.17 13.14
C ASP A 111 8.62 1.32 12.66
N GLU A 112 8.91 0.21 13.32
CA GLU A 112 9.99 -0.68 12.89
C GLU A 112 9.74 -1.23 11.49
N ILE A 113 8.48 -1.53 11.18
CA ILE A 113 8.09 -2.05 9.87
C ILE A 113 8.16 -0.96 8.82
N THR A 114 7.57 0.22 9.09
CA THR A 114 7.57 1.32 8.13
C THR A 114 8.98 1.80 7.81
N GLU A 115 9.85 1.88 8.82
CA GLU A 115 11.27 2.25 8.61
C GLU A 115 12.03 1.20 7.80
N LYS A 116 11.76 -0.08 8.04
CA LYS A 116 12.36 -1.17 7.27
C LYS A 116 12.02 -1.05 5.79
N TYR A 117 10.74 -0.85 5.48
CA TYR A 117 10.30 -0.77 4.08
C TYR A 117 10.69 0.56 3.42
N LEU A 118 10.85 1.63 4.18
CA LEU A 118 11.44 2.85 3.64
C LEU A 118 12.85 2.56 3.09
N LYS A 119 13.67 1.87 3.85
CA LYS A 119 15.03 1.50 3.41
C LYS A 119 15.02 0.53 2.23
N ILE A 120 14.11 -0.46 2.27
CA ILE A 120 13.96 -1.42 1.16
C ILE A 120 13.55 -0.69 -0.11
N SER A 121 12.63 0.28 -0.02
CA SER A 121 12.12 1.00 -1.19
C SER A 121 13.22 1.71 -1.99
N GLU A 122 14.26 2.19 -1.31
CA GLU A 122 15.38 2.87 -1.97
C GLU A 122 16.12 1.97 -2.96
N ARG A 123 15.98 0.66 -2.83
CA ARG A 123 16.68 -0.34 -3.64
C ARG A 123 15.76 -1.07 -4.62
N ILE A 124 14.51 -0.66 -4.73
CA ILE A 124 13.53 -1.30 -5.60
C ILE A 124 13.07 -0.32 -6.67
N CYS A 125 13.11 -0.77 -7.91
CA CYS A 125 12.64 0.01 -9.05
C CYS A 125 11.18 0.43 -8.86
N VAL A 126 10.90 1.72 -8.97
CA VAL A 126 9.55 2.26 -8.79
C VAL A 126 8.56 1.79 -9.86
N GLU A 127 9.05 1.37 -11.02
CA GLU A 127 8.17 0.96 -12.13
C GLU A 127 7.88 -0.54 -12.16
N CYS A 128 8.89 -1.40 -11.99
CA CYS A 128 8.73 -2.83 -12.20
C CYS A 128 8.93 -3.70 -10.96
N GLY A 129 9.47 -3.16 -9.87
CA GLY A 129 9.68 -3.93 -8.65
C GLY A 129 10.95 -4.76 -8.60
N LYS A 130 11.79 -4.75 -9.64
CA LYS A 130 13.09 -5.41 -9.61
C LYS A 130 14.07 -4.59 -8.76
N LEU A 131 15.22 -5.16 -8.44
CA LEU A 131 16.27 -4.41 -7.75
C LEU A 131 16.70 -3.22 -8.61
N ALA A 132 16.80 -2.06 -7.96
CA ALA A 132 17.27 -0.86 -8.62
C ALA A 132 18.80 -0.92 -8.78
N THR A 133 19.26 -0.44 -9.92
CA THR A 133 20.70 -0.39 -10.25
C THR A 133 21.19 1.04 -10.41
N ARG A 134 20.28 2.02 -10.43
CA ARG A 134 20.59 3.43 -10.63
C ARG A 134 19.52 4.32 -10.03
N GLN A 135 19.82 5.61 -9.94
CA GLN A 135 18.84 6.64 -9.59
C GLN A 135 18.77 7.68 -10.69
N SER A 136 17.59 8.23 -10.90
CA SER A 136 17.41 9.38 -11.79
C SER A 136 18.00 10.66 -11.14
N THR A 137 18.35 11.65 -11.96
CA THR A 137 19.06 12.85 -11.49
C THR A 137 18.16 14.04 -11.20
N HIS A 138 17.10 14.26 -11.99
CA HIS A 138 16.19 15.40 -11.79
C HIS A 138 15.08 15.09 -10.79
N TRP A 139 14.42 13.99 -10.98
CA TRP A 139 13.44 13.48 -10.03
C TRP A 139 14.02 12.20 -9.43
N ILE A 140 14.52 12.29 -8.22
CA ILE A 140 15.28 11.19 -7.61
C ILE A 140 14.35 10.00 -7.35
N CYS A 141 14.53 8.94 -8.14
CA CYS A 141 13.81 7.68 -8.00
C CYS A 141 14.74 6.51 -8.31
N PRO A 142 14.57 5.38 -7.63
CA PRO A 142 15.32 4.17 -7.96
C PRO A 142 14.73 3.48 -9.19
N TYR A 143 15.59 3.11 -10.12
CA TYR A 143 15.22 2.41 -11.35
C TYR A 143 16.15 1.23 -11.61
N CYS A 144 15.62 0.19 -12.25
CA CYS A 144 16.46 -0.87 -12.81
C CYS A 144 17.02 -0.42 -14.17
N ASP A 145 17.81 -1.30 -14.81
CA ASP A 145 18.43 -0.98 -16.10
C ASP A 145 17.42 -0.78 -17.23
N ASP A 146 16.24 -1.39 -17.11
CA ASP A 146 15.23 -1.41 -18.18
C ASP A 146 14.16 -0.33 -18.04
N CYS A 147 14.09 0.36 -16.89
CA CYS A 147 13.02 1.31 -16.59
C CYS A 147 13.55 2.72 -16.42
N GLY A 148 12.62 3.69 -16.44
CA GLY A 148 12.91 5.08 -16.19
C GLY A 148 13.60 5.79 -17.34
N PRO A 149 14.05 7.03 -17.11
CA PRO A 149 14.73 7.83 -18.12
C PRO A 149 16.03 7.19 -18.56
N ILE A 150 16.23 7.10 -19.88
CA ILE A 150 17.42 6.46 -20.47
C ILE A 150 18.60 7.43 -20.50
N HIS A 151 18.31 8.71 -20.64
CA HIS A 151 19.32 9.79 -20.78
C HIS A 151 19.06 10.90 -19.78
N GLU A 152 19.88 10.95 -18.77
CA GLU A 152 19.90 12.06 -17.81
C GLU A 152 21.30 12.60 -17.60
#